data_3a9dbea889399756835317c959fcdd6b
#
_entry.id   3a9dbea889399756835317c959fcdd6b
#
_cell.length_a   1.000
_cell.length_b   1.000
_cell.length_c   1.000
_cell.angle_alpha   90.00
_cell.angle_beta   90.00
_cell.angle_gamma   90.00
#
_symmetry.space_group_name_H-M   'P 1'
#
loop_
_entity.id
_entity.type
_entity.pdbx_description
1 polymer ?
#
loop_
_entity_poly.entity_id
_entity_poly.type
_entity_poly.pdbx_seq_one_letter_code
_entity_poly.pdbx_strand_id
1 'polypeptide(L)'
;MKRILLLLIVAFTVTSFKMSTESVSLKLALLKYSGGGDWYSNPTALPNLAEFCNENLKTNIDPDYGTVEVGSVELFNYPFLHMTGHGNVVFSNGEAENLRNYLIAGGFLHIDDNFGMDPYVRVAMKKVFPELDFIELPFGHEIYKQKFEFPNGLPKIHKHKGKSAQGFGLIWEGRLVCFYSFESDLGDGWEDPSVHKDPEELRQKALRMGANLIQYAFSR
;
A
#
# COMPACT_ATOMS: atom_id res chain seq x y z
N MET A 1 15.53 57.78 59.92
CA MET A 1 15.46 57.58 58.44
C MET A 1 15.19 56.09 58.13
N LYS A 2 13.94 55.75 57.83
CA LYS A 2 13.55 54.33 57.46
C LYS A 2 13.61 54.25 55.96
N ARG A 3 14.47 53.34 55.43
CA ARG A 3 14.52 53.01 53.99
C ARG A 3 13.50 51.93 53.71
N ILE A 4 12.49 52.25 52.91
CA ILE A 4 11.50 51.27 52.39
C ILE A 4 12.10 50.63 51.14
N LEU A 5 12.34 49.35 51.22
CA LEU A 5 12.79 48.51 50.07
C LEU A 5 11.55 48.03 49.30
N LEU A 6 11.37 48.56 48.10
CA LEU A 6 10.26 48.14 47.21
C LEU A 6 10.69 46.91 46.40
N LEU A 7 10.13 45.74 46.69
CA LEU A 7 10.33 44.51 45.93
C LEU A 7 9.34 44.50 44.77
N LEU A 8 9.83 44.65 43.55
CA LEU A 8 9.10 44.47 42.32
C LEU A 8 9.06 42.95 42.01
N ILE A 9 7.88 42.29 42.16
CA ILE A 9 7.62 40.91 41.72
C ILE A 9 7.21 41.00 40.24
N VAL A 10 8.10 40.61 39.34
CA VAL A 10 7.76 40.39 37.91
C VAL A 10 7.16 39.01 37.78
N ALA A 11 5.85 38.96 37.59
CA ALA A 11 5.14 37.70 37.28
C ALA A 11 5.38 37.35 35.80
N PHE A 12 6.21 36.35 35.54
CA PHE A 12 6.37 35.74 34.21
C PHE A 12 5.16 34.80 33.94
N THR A 13 4.21 35.27 33.15
CA THR A 13 3.14 34.38 32.64
C THR A 13 3.70 33.57 31.50
N VAL A 14 4.02 32.29 31.78
CA VAL A 14 4.37 31.33 30.74
C VAL A 14 3.07 30.92 30.01
N THR A 15 2.79 31.55 28.90
CA THR A 15 1.76 31.10 27.97
C THR A 15 2.26 29.82 27.29
N SER A 16 1.78 28.68 27.76
CA SER A 16 1.99 27.41 27.07
C SER A 16 1.30 27.45 25.69
N PHE A 17 2.09 27.67 24.66
CA PHE A 17 1.62 27.44 23.28
C PHE A 17 1.39 25.92 23.14
N LYS A 18 0.14 25.48 23.18
CA LYS A 18 -0.24 24.15 22.67
C LYS A 18 -0.02 24.20 21.15
N MET A 19 1.14 23.75 20.70
CA MET A 19 1.28 23.35 19.30
C MET A 19 0.32 22.18 19.09
N SER A 20 -0.76 22.43 18.37
CA SER A 20 -1.53 21.36 17.74
C SER A 20 -0.59 20.72 16.73
N THR A 21 -0.01 19.58 17.06
CA THR A 21 0.57 18.70 16.06
C THR A 21 -0.61 18.09 15.31
N GLU A 22 -1.05 18.74 14.23
CA GLU A 22 -1.81 18.03 13.23
C GLU A 22 -0.92 16.86 12.82
N SER A 23 -1.33 15.65 13.17
CA SER A 23 -0.64 14.45 12.71
C SER A 23 -0.81 14.39 11.20
N VAL A 24 0.28 14.53 10.46
CA VAL A 24 0.27 14.41 9.00
C VAL A 24 -0.30 13.03 8.70
N SER A 25 -1.47 12.98 8.06
CA SER A 25 -2.05 11.73 7.60
C SER A 25 -1.27 11.22 6.40
N LEU A 26 -0.96 9.93 6.39
CA LEU A 26 -0.39 9.27 5.21
C LEU A 26 -1.49 9.02 4.19
N LYS A 27 -1.16 9.11 2.90
CA LYS A 27 -2.07 8.70 1.83
C LYS A 27 -1.53 7.49 1.09
N LEU A 28 -2.43 6.56 0.79
CA LEU A 28 -2.18 5.51 -0.20
C LEU A 28 -2.48 6.07 -1.59
N ALA A 29 -1.95 5.46 -2.63
CA ALA A 29 -2.31 5.86 -3.99
C ALA A 29 -2.59 4.68 -4.90
N LEU A 30 -3.58 4.88 -5.78
CA LEU A 30 -3.88 4.02 -6.91
C LEU A 30 -2.97 4.40 -8.08
N LEU A 31 -2.28 3.42 -8.64
CA LEU A 31 -1.36 3.62 -9.77
C LEU A 31 -2.11 3.57 -11.08
N LYS A 32 -2.16 4.70 -11.79
CA LYS A 32 -2.73 4.81 -13.12
C LYS A 32 -1.69 4.46 -14.17
N TYR A 33 -1.92 3.38 -14.92
CA TYR A 33 -1.06 2.88 -15.98
C TYR A 33 -1.72 2.94 -17.36
N SER A 34 -0.93 2.82 -18.42
CA SER A 34 -1.37 2.76 -19.81
C SER A 34 -1.54 1.31 -20.29
N GLY A 35 -2.13 1.11 -21.46
CA GLY A 35 -2.28 -0.20 -22.09
C GLY A 35 -3.72 -0.68 -22.26
N GLY A 36 -4.68 0.02 -21.66
CA GLY A 36 -6.11 -0.30 -21.82
C GLY A 36 -6.67 -1.23 -20.74
N GLY A 37 -5.88 -1.63 -19.76
CA GLY A 37 -6.41 -2.26 -18.55
C GLY A 37 -7.16 -1.26 -17.67
N ASP A 38 -8.09 -1.77 -16.88
CA ASP A 38 -8.98 -0.97 -16.04
C ASP A 38 -8.38 -0.69 -14.65
N TRP A 39 -7.27 0.05 -14.63
CA TRP A 39 -6.55 0.46 -13.42
C TRP A 39 -7.46 1.07 -12.33
N TYR A 40 -8.62 1.56 -12.71
CA TYR A 40 -9.64 2.21 -11.86
C TYR A 40 -10.65 1.24 -11.26
N SER A 41 -10.50 -0.05 -11.47
CA SER A 41 -11.32 -1.07 -10.79
C SER A 41 -11.16 -0.98 -9.27
N ASN A 42 -12.14 -1.46 -8.52
CA ASN A 42 -12.13 -1.51 -7.06
C ASN A 42 -12.07 -0.12 -6.35
N PRO A 43 -12.99 0.81 -6.68
CA PRO A 43 -12.90 2.19 -6.19
C PRO A 43 -13.08 2.35 -4.67
N THR A 44 -13.70 1.39 -3.98
CA THR A 44 -13.88 1.42 -2.51
C THR A 44 -12.81 0.64 -1.75
N ALA A 45 -11.91 -0.07 -2.46
CA ALA A 45 -10.91 -0.94 -1.86
C ALA A 45 -9.90 -0.19 -0.96
N LEU A 46 -9.27 0.86 -1.47
CA LEU A 46 -8.28 1.61 -0.69
C LEU A 46 -8.87 2.38 0.49
N PRO A 47 -10.05 3.04 0.40
CA PRO A 47 -10.73 3.61 1.55
C PRO A 47 -10.97 2.60 2.66
N ASN A 48 -11.56 1.45 2.34
CA ASN A 48 -11.85 0.39 3.32
C ASN A 48 -10.57 -0.19 3.93
N LEU A 49 -9.51 -0.37 3.14
CA LEU A 49 -8.22 -0.81 3.65
C LEU A 49 -7.61 0.22 4.61
N ALA A 50 -7.68 1.52 4.29
CA ALA A 50 -7.18 2.59 5.13
C ALA A 50 -7.91 2.62 6.48
N GLU A 51 -9.24 2.56 6.49
CA GLU A 51 -10.05 2.49 7.69
C GLU A 51 -9.71 1.25 8.53
N PHE A 52 -9.63 0.07 7.90
CA PHE A 52 -9.26 -1.16 8.58
C PHE A 52 -7.86 -1.07 9.22
N CYS A 53 -6.89 -0.48 8.55
CA CYS A 53 -5.55 -0.25 9.10
C CYS A 53 -5.58 0.73 10.27
N ASN A 54 -6.33 1.82 10.17
CA ASN A 54 -6.46 2.80 11.25
C ASN A 54 -7.02 2.16 12.53
N GLU A 55 -8.00 1.27 12.40
CA GLU A 55 -8.58 0.55 13.52
C GLU A 55 -7.62 -0.49 14.12
N ASN A 56 -6.97 -1.28 13.28
CA ASN A 56 -6.24 -2.48 13.70
C ASN A 56 -4.74 -2.25 13.94
N LEU A 57 -4.10 -1.35 13.19
CA LEU A 57 -2.67 -1.03 13.28
C LEU A 57 -2.40 0.28 14.04
N LYS A 58 -3.45 1.06 14.36
CA LYS A 58 -3.33 2.41 14.96
C LYS A 58 -2.54 3.37 14.06
N THR A 59 -2.72 3.23 12.75
CA THR A 59 -2.19 4.17 11.75
C THR A 59 -3.06 5.43 11.69
N ASN A 60 -2.57 6.44 10.96
CA ASN A 60 -3.34 7.63 10.56
C ASN A 60 -3.28 7.76 9.04
N ILE A 61 -3.95 6.83 8.34
CA ILE A 61 -4.05 6.82 6.88
C ILE A 61 -5.33 7.56 6.48
N ASP A 62 -5.20 8.51 5.56
CA ASP A 62 -6.35 9.22 4.99
C ASP A 62 -7.14 8.25 4.08
N PRO A 63 -8.43 8.04 4.32
CA PRO A 63 -9.26 7.21 3.43
C PRO A 63 -9.40 7.79 2.01
N ASP A 64 -9.23 9.11 1.85
CA ASP A 64 -9.17 9.76 0.54
C ASP A 64 -7.82 9.49 -0.12
N TYR A 65 -7.74 8.45 -0.93
CA TYR A 65 -6.51 8.03 -1.60
C TYR A 65 -6.18 8.91 -2.82
N GLY A 66 -4.88 8.95 -3.18
CA GLY A 66 -4.43 9.57 -4.41
C GLY A 66 -4.59 8.68 -5.63
N THR A 67 -4.67 9.30 -6.81
CA THR A 67 -4.48 8.60 -8.09
C THR A 67 -3.28 9.22 -8.78
N VAL A 68 -2.28 8.41 -9.15
CA VAL A 68 -1.02 8.91 -9.67
C VAL A 68 -0.56 8.14 -10.91
N GLU A 69 -0.11 8.85 -11.94
CA GLU A 69 0.42 8.25 -13.16
C GLU A 69 1.84 7.71 -12.94
N VAL A 70 2.18 6.59 -13.59
CA VAL A 70 3.49 5.92 -13.45
C VAL A 70 4.66 6.87 -13.74
N GLY A 71 4.51 7.79 -14.70
CA GLY A 71 5.54 8.75 -15.07
C GLY A 71 5.58 10.03 -14.24
N SER A 72 4.67 10.19 -13.26
CA SER A 72 4.59 11.41 -12.46
C SER A 72 5.63 11.42 -11.34
N VAL A 73 6.23 12.58 -11.09
CA VAL A 73 7.06 12.82 -9.89
C VAL A 73 6.26 12.74 -8.59
N GLU A 74 4.93 12.85 -8.68
CA GLU A 74 4.05 12.75 -7.52
C GLU A 74 4.03 11.35 -6.88
N LEU A 75 4.54 10.30 -7.57
CA LEU A 75 4.73 8.97 -6.97
C LEU A 75 5.44 9.06 -5.62
N PHE A 76 6.44 9.95 -5.52
CA PHE A 76 7.28 10.09 -4.33
C PHE A 76 6.56 10.71 -3.10
N ASN A 77 5.34 11.20 -3.29
CA ASN A 77 4.49 11.67 -2.19
C ASN A 77 3.74 10.53 -1.48
N TYR A 78 3.74 9.33 -2.06
CA TYR A 78 2.98 8.19 -1.56
C TYR A 78 3.91 7.04 -1.18
N PRO A 79 3.95 6.61 0.08
CA PRO A 79 4.84 5.52 0.50
C PRO A 79 4.40 4.14 0.03
N PHE A 80 3.12 4.01 -0.36
CA PHE A 80 2.50 2.78 -0.82
C PHE A 80 1.63 3.04 -2.06
N LEU A 81 1.93 2.31 -3.12
CA LEU A 81 1.14 2.30 -4.35
C LEU A 81 0.40 0.98 -4.48
N HIS A 82 -0.85 1.07 -4.90
CA HIS A 82 -1.69 -0.07 -5.29
C HIS A 82 -1.93 -0.04 -6.79
N MET A 83 -1.70 -1.15 -7.44
CA MET A 83 -1.95 -1.35 -8.87
C MET A 83 -2.87 -2.55 -9.04
N THR A 84 -3.99 -2.36 -9.67
CA THR A 84 -5.00 -3.40 -9.88
C THR A 84 -5.59 -3.29 -11.28
N GLY A 85 -6.38 -4.25 -11.70
CA GLY A 85 -7.16 -4.23 -12.92
C GLY A 85 -7.14 -5.55 -13.70
N HIS A 86 -7.76 -5.50 -14.87
CA HIS A 86 -7.81 -6.60 -15.83
C HIS A 86 -7.02 -6.23 -17.09
N GLY A 87 -6.35 -7.21 -17.69
CA GLY A 87 -5.75 -7.07 -19.01
C GLY A 87 -4.45 -6.26 -19.06
N ASN A 88 -4.30 -5.51 -20.14
CA ASN A 88 -3.00 -5.05 -20.58
C ASN A 88 -2.42 -3.89 -19.74
N VAL A 89 -1.16 -4.05 -19.36
CA VAL A 89 -0.35 -3.04 -18.66
C VAL A 89 0.83 -2.68 -19.56
N VAL A 90 1.00 -1.41 -19.85
CA VAL A 90 2.12 -0.92 -20.66
C VAL A 90 2.81 0.23 -19.93
N PHE A 91 4.13 0.10 -19.76
CA PHE A 91 5.00 1.20 -19.34
C PHE A 91 5.90 1.62 -20.49
N SER A 92 6.03 2.91 -20.73
CA SER A 92 7.13 3.49 -21.52
C SER A 92 8.46 3.33 -20.76
N ASN A 93 9.58 3.57 -21.44
CA ASN A 93 10.89 3.50 -20.76
C ASN A 93 11.02 4.54 -19.65
N GLY A 94 10.51 5.76 -19.85
CA GLY A 94 10.54 6.81 -18.83
C GLY A 94 9.67 6.49 -17.61
N GLU A 95 8.47 5.91 -17.83
CA GLU A 95 7.60 5.43 -16.73
C GLU A 95 8.25 4.30 -15.94
N ALA A 96 8.89 3.35 -16.64
CA ALA A 96 9.59 2.25 -15.98
C ALA A 96 10.78 2.75 -15.14
N GLU A 97 11.56 3.71 -15.67
CA GLU A 97 12.66 4.34 -14.94
C GLU A 97 12.15 5.12 -13.72
N ASN A 98 11.07 5.90 -13.87
CA ASN A 98 10.48 6.66 -12.76
C ASN A 98 9.99 5.73 -11.63
N LEU A 99 9.26 4.66 -11.98
CA LEU A 99 8.79 3.66 -11.02
C LEU A 99 9.96 2.93 -10.35
N ARG A 100 11.01 2.59 -11.10
CA ARG A 100 12.24 2.03 -10.53
C ARG A 100 12.85 2.96 -9.48
N ASN A 101 13.02 4.23 -9.82
CA ASN A 101 13.60 5.22 -8.92
C ASN A 101 12.76 5.38 -7.64
N TYR A 102 11.43 5.41 -7.77
CA TYR A 102 10.51 5.41 -6.63
C TYR A 102 10.71 4.19 -5.73
N LEU A 103 10.74 2.99 -6.30
CA LEU A 103 10.90 1.75 -5.56
C LEU A 103 12.27 1.65 -4.87
N ILE A 104 13.34 2.08 -5.53
CA ILE A 104 14.69 2.13 -4.95
C ILE A 104 14.77 3.15 -3.81
N ALA A 105 14.10 4.30 -3.95
CA ALA A 105 14.08 5.36 -2.94
C ALA A 105 13.30 5.02 -1.66
N GLY A 106 12.68 3.86 -1.56
CA GLY A 106 11.97 3.42 -0.36
C GLY A 106 10.48 3.16 -0.57
N GLY A 107 9.94 3.49 -1.73
CA GLY A 107 8.55 3.20 -2.08
C GLY A 107 8.23 1.71 -2.10
N PHE A 108 6.95 1.38 -1.99
CA PHE A 108 6.44 0.01 -2.05
C PHE A 108 5.29 -0.07 -3.05
N LEU A 109 5.29 -1.10 -3.89
CA LEU A 109 4.22 -1.38 -4.84
C LEU A 109 3.52 -2.70 -4.49
N HIS A 110 2.21 -2.64 -4.32
CA HIS A 110 1.33 -3.82 -4.35
C HIS A 110 0.66 -3.92 -5.71
N ILE A 111 0.79 -5.06 -6.35
CA ILE A 111 0.09 -5.40 -7.60
C ILE A 111 -0.93 -6.48 -7.28
N ASP A 112 -2.19 -6.25 -7.67
CA ASP A 112 -3.28 -7.22 -7.51
C ASP A 112 -3.85 -7.60 -8.88
N ASP A 113 -3.73 -8.87 -9.24
CA ASP A 113 -4.27 -9.40 -10.50
C ASP A 113 -5.74 -9.77 -10.32
N ASN A 114 -6.63 -8.89 -10.74
CA ASN A 114 -8.06 -9.16 -10.76
C ASN A 114 -8.48 -10.19 -11.82
N PHE A 115 -7.57 -10.71 -12.56
CA PHE A 115 -7.70 -11.71 -13.61
C PHE A 115 -7.17 -11.26 -14.98
N GLY A 116 -6.18 -11.99 -15.46
CA GLY A 116 -5.65 -11.82 -16.81
C GLY A 116 -4.60 -10.72 -16.98
N MET A 117 -4.15 -10.09 -15.88
CA MET A 117 -3.09 -9.08 -15.87
C MET A 117 -1.68 -9.70 -15.94
N ASP A 118 -1.50 -10.93 -15.45
CA ASP A 118 -0.20 -11.59 -15.24
C ASP A 118 0.76 -11.50 -16.44
N PRO A 119 0.39 -11.86 -17.68
CA PRO A 119 1.34 -11.82 -18.79
C PRO A 119 1.85 -10.41 -19.12
N TYR A 120 1.05 -9.39 -18.83
CA TYR A 120 1.39 -8.00 -19.08
C TYR A 120 2.23 -7.39 -17.95
N VAL A 121 1.84 -7.64 -16.71
CA VAL A 121 2.56 -7.19 -15.50
C VAL A 121 4.00 -7.68 -15.51
N ARG A 122 4.22 -8.96 -15.82
CA ARG A 122 5.59 -9.51 -15.84
C ARG A 122 6.46 -8.81 -16.89
N VAL A 123 5.91 -8.50 -18.06
CA VAL A 123 6.63 -7.75 -19.11
C VAL A 123 6.87 -6.31 -18.68
N ALA A 124 5.87 -5.63 -18.11
CA ALA A 124 5.99 -4.25 -17.66
C ALA A 124 7.02 -4.13 -16.53
N MET A 125 6.96 -5.01 -15.52
CA MET A 125 7.89 -4.99 -14.39
C MET A 125 9.31 -5.43 -14.76
N LYS A 126 9.48 -6.22 -15.84
CA LYS A 126 10.80 -6.55 -16.39
C LYS A 126 11.49 -5.33 -17.05
N LYS A 127 10.72 -4.31 -17.47
CA LYS A 127 11.30 -3.01 -17.86
C LYS A 127 11.74 -2.19 -16.65
N VAL A 128 11.01 -2.28 -15.54
CA VAL A 128 11.35 -1.58 -14.28
C VAL A 128 12.62 -2.15 -13.66
N PHE A 129 12.71 -3.49 -13.58
CA PHE A 129 13.89 -4.21 -13.08
C PHE A 129 14.32 -5.30 -14.07
N PRO A 130 15.11 -4.95 -15.10
CA PRO A 130 15.57 -5.94 -16.08
C PRO A 130 16.37 -7.10 -15.48
N GLU A 131 17.04 -6.86 -14.35
CA GLU A 131 17.88 -7.82 -13.62
C GLU A 131 17.11 -8.70 -12.64
N LEU A 132 15.86 -8.37 -12.30
CA LEU A 132 15.06 -9.14 -11.33
C LEU A 132 13.97 -9.94 -12.02
N ASP A 133 13.61 -11.07 -11.41
CA ASP A 133 12.42 -11.83 -11.72
C ASP A 133 11.50 -11.90 -10.49
N PHE A 134 10.20 -12.02 -10.72
CA PHE A 134 9.28 -12.32 -9.65
C PHE A 134 9.58 -13.70 -9.06
N ILE A 135 9.84 -13.74 -7.76
CA ILE A 135 10.03 -14.98 -7.02
C ILE A 135 8.82 -15.25 -6.13
N GLU A 136 8.37 -16.48 -6.06
CA GLU A 136 7.31 -16.87 -5.12
C GLU A 136 7.86 -16.77 -3.69
N LEU A 137 7.15 -16.04 -2.84
CA LEU A 137 7.55 -15.88 -1.45
C LEU A 137 7.12 -17.11 -0.63
N PRO A 138 8.04 -17.72 0.13
CA PRO A 138 7.70 -18.86 0.96
C PRO A 138 6.69 -18.47 2.04
N PHE A 139 5.83 -19.39 2.48
CA PHE A 139 4.83 -19.15 3.53
C PHE A 139 5.42 -18.63 4.84
N GLY A 140 6.71 -18.91 5.07
CA GLY A 140 7.45 -18.37 6.19
C GLY A 140 7.90 -16.91 6.04
N HIS A 141 7.69 -16.26 4.88
CA HIS A 141 8.11 -14.87 4.66
C HIS A 141 7.41 -13.91 5.63
N GLU A 142 8.13 -12.88 6.08
CA GLU A 142 7.66 -11.93 7.09
C GLU A 142 6.38 -11.18 6.70
N ILE A 143 6.12 -10.98 5.41
CA ILE A 143 4.90 -10.33 4.92
C ILE A 143 3.62 -11.07 5.33
N TYR A 144 3.72 -12.39 5.56
CA TYR A 144 2.62 -13.22 6.01
C TYR A 144 2.48 -13.30 7.53
N LYS A 145 3.36 -12.60 8.29
CA LYS A 145 3.48 -12.68 9.77
C LYS A 145 3.58 -11.32 10.43
N GLN A 146 2.98 -10.29 9.83
CA GLN A 146 2.99 -8.97 10.42
C GLN A 146 2.00 -8.90 11.61
N LYS A 147 0.92 -8.16 11.50
CA LYS A 147 -0.13 -8.12 12.51
C LYS A 147 -0.97 -9.41 12.55
N PHE A 148 -1.16 -10.03 11.40
CA PHE A 148 -2.00 -11.20 11.23
C PHE A 148 -1.19 -12.37 10.65
N GLU A 149 -1.48 -13.59 11.15
CA GLU A 149 -0.79 -14.80 10.71
C GLU A 149 -1.47 -15.43 9.51
N PHE A 150 -0.70 -15.68 8.45
CA PHE A 150 -1.09 -16.41 7.25
C PHE A 150 -0.16 -17.61 7.02
N PRO A 151 -0.32 -18.69 7.80
CA PRO A 151 0.61 -19.83 7.76
C PRO A 151 0.61 -20.58 6.42
N ASN A 152 -0.46 -20.42 5.64
CA ASN A 152 -0.61 -21.01 4.30
C ASN A 152 -0.37 -20.00 3.17
N GLY A 153 0.24 -18.84 3.48
CA GLY A 153 0.51 -17.78 2.52
C GLY A 153 -0.73 -16.98 2.11
N LEU A 154 -0.73 -16.49 0.89
CA LEU A 154 -1.74 -15.58 0.37
C LEU A 154 -3.15 -16.19 0.36
N PRO A 155 -4.19 -15.54 0.93
CA PRO A 155 -5.56 -16.03 0.84
C PRO A 155 -6.09 -15.91 -0.58
N LYS A 156 -6.94 -16.83 -0.99
CA LYS A 156 -7.69 -16.75 -2.24
C LYS A 156 -9.08 -16.20 -1.96
N ILE A 157 -9.43 -15.09 -2.61
CA ILE A 157 -10.72 -14.43 -2.46
C ILE A 157 -11.69 -14.94 -3.52
N HIS A 158 -11.38 -14.79 -4.80
CA HIS A 158 -12.21 -15.30 -5.87
C HIS A 158 -11.58 -16.51 -6.58
N LYS A 159 -12.43 -17.38 -7.10
CA LYS A 159 -12.02 -18.57 -7.84
C LYS A 159 -12.23 -18.35 -9.32
N HIS A 160 -11.17 -18.08 -10.07
CA HIS A 160 -11.24 -18.00 -11.53
C HIS A 160 -10.92 -19.35 -12.20
N LYS A 161 -9.67 -19.57 -12.59
CA LYS A 161 -9.25 -20.79 -13.31
C LYS A 161 -8.83 -21.96 -12.41
N GLY A 162 -9.17 -21.91 -11.13
CA GLY A 162 -8.85 -23.00 -10.19
C GLY A 162 -7.40 -23.08 -9.73
N LYS A 163 -6.56 -22.09 -10.09
CA LYS A 163 -5.20 -21.98 -9.57
C LYS A 163 -5.21 -21.50 -8.11
N SER A 164 -4.19 -21.89 -7.37
CA SER A 164 -3.96 -21.38 -6.01
C SER A 164 -3.51 -19.93 -6.05
N ALA A 165 -3.87 -19.17 -5.03
CA ALA A 165 -3.29 -17.85 -4.82
C ALA A 165 -1.80 -17.98 -4.50
N GLN A 166 -0.96 -17.13 -5.11
CA GLN A 166 0.48 -17.11 -4.94
C GLN A 166 0.94 -15.67 -4.72
N GLY A 167 1.77 -15.45 -3.71
CA GLY A 167 2.40 -14.15 -3.49
C GLY A 167 3.80 -14.14 -4.10
N PHE A 168 4.01 -13.27 -5.07
CA PHE A 168 5.33 -13.06 -5.67
C PHE A 168 5.96 -11.76 -5.18
N GLY A 169 7.28 -11.71 -5.18
CA GLY A 169 8.02 -10.52 -4.79
C GLY A 169 9.11 -10.15 -5.79
N LEU A 170 9.37 -8.84 -5.92
CA LEU A 170 10.63 -8.34 -6.44
C LEU A 170 11.47 -7.87 -5.27
N ILE A 171 12.70 -8.40 -5.16
CA ILE A 171 13.62 -8.10 -4.07
C ILE A 171 14.80 -7.34 -4.63
N TRP A 172 14.95 -6.07 -4.21
CA TRP A 172 16.08 -5.22 -4.55
C TRP A 172 16.98 -5.04 -3.32
N GLU A 173 18.24 -5.43 -3.42
CA GLU A 173 19.25 -5.32 -2.33
C GLU A 173 18.75 -5.86 -0.98
N GLY A 174 18.03 -6.98 -1.01
CA GLY A 174 17.47 -7.63 0.19
C GLY A 174 16.13 -7.03 0.69
N ARG A 175 15.62 -5.96 0.09
CA ARG A 175 14.33 -5.37 0.40
C ARG A 175 13.27 -5.81 -0.61
N LEU A 176 12.13 -6.30 -0.13
CA LEU A 176 10.95 -6.53 -0.96
C LEU A 176 10.38 -5.16 -1.36
N VAL A 177 10.50 -4.80 -2.63
CA VAL A 177 10.06 -3.51 -3.18
C VAL A 177 8.69 -3.59 -3.84
N CYS A 178 8.31 -4.78 -4.28
CA CYS A 178 7.02 -5.03 -4.91
C CYS A 178 6.48 -6.38 -4.44
N PHE A 179 5.21 -6.40 -4.02
CA PHE A 179 4.45 -7.61 -3.76
C PHE A 179 3.36 -7.76 -4.81
N TYR A 180 3.28 -8.94 -5.42
CA TYR A 180 2.30 -9.26 -6.43
C TYR A 180 1.39 -10.41 -5.95
N SER A 181 0.11 -10.11 -5.74
CA SER A 181 -0.93 -11.07 -5.37
C SER A 181 -1.54 -11.70 -6.63
N PHE A 182 -0.94 -12.81 -7.06
CA PHE A 182 -1.38 -13.54 -8.24
C PHE A 182 -2.54 -14.47 -7.90
N GLU A 183 -3.60 -14.45 -8.70
CA GLU A 183 -4.80 -15.31 -8.56
C GLU A 183 -5.47 -15.20 -7.17
N SER A 184 -5.41 -14.02 -6.53
CA SER A 184 -5.96 -13.81 -5.19
C SER A 184 -7.20 -12.94 -5.17
N ASP A 185 -7.20 -11.83 -5.89
CA ASP A 185 -8.22 -10.77 -5.90
C ASP A 185 -8.38 -10.11 -4.52
N LEU A 186 -7.26 -9.69 -3.93
CA LEU A 186 -7.30 -9.01 -2.63
C LEU A 186 -8.13 -7.73 -2.68
N GLY A 187 -7.97 -6.95 -3.77
CA GLY A 187 -8.67 -5.69 -3.97
C GLY A 187 -10.19 -5.86 -3.96
N ASP A 188 -10.69 -6.90 -4.58
CA ASP A 188 -12.13 -7.24 -4.56
C ASP A 188 -12.61 -7.49 -3.12
N GLY A 189 -11.81 -8.22 -2.34
CA GLY A 189 -12.12 -8.49 -0.94
C GLY A 189 -12.02 -7.26 -0.03
N TRP A 190 -11.39 -6.17 -0.48
CA TRP A 190 -11.36 -4.89 0.25
C TRP A 190 -12.56 -4.01 -0.08
N GLU A 191 -13.27 -4.26 -1.19
CA GLU A 191 -14.40 -3.44 -1.60
C GLU A 191 -15.58 -3.52 -0.62
N ASP A 192 -16.54 -2.62 -0.80
CA ASP A 192 -17.78 -2.61 -0.03
C ASP A 192 -18.51 -3.97 -0.11
N PRO A 193 -19.15 -4.42 0.99
CA PRO A 193 -19.82 -5.72 1.03
C PRO A 193 -20.87 -5.93 -0.07
N SER A 194 -21.44 -4.83 -0.58
CA SER A 194 -22.49 -4.87 -1.61
C SER A 194 -21.96 -5.12 -3.02
N VAL A 195 -20.65 -4.92 -3.28
CA VAL A 195 -20.06 -5.01 -4.62
C VAL A 195 -19.96 -6.48 -5.05
N HIS A 196 -19.15 -7.26 -4.39
CA HIS A 196 -18.93 -8.68 -4.74
C HIS A 196 -19.83 -9.64 -3.94
N LYS A 197 -20.41 -9.17 -2.84
CA LYS A 197 -21.25 -9.97 -1.92
C LYS A 197 -20.51 -11.15 -1.31
N ASP A 198 -19.22 -10.99 -1.12
CA ASP A 198 -18.39 -12.00 -0.48
C ASP A 198 -18.81 -12.23 0.97
N PRO A 199 -18.66 -13.48 1.46
CA PRO A 199 -18.83 -13.76 2.88
C PRO A 199 -17.90 -12.87 3.72
N GLU A 200 -18.41 -12.33 4.84
CA GLU A 200 -17.63 -11.43 5.70
C GLU A 200 -16.29 -12.06 6.16
N GLU A 201 -16.27 -13.37 6.43
CA GLU A 201 -15.04 -14.08 6.78
C GLU A 201 -13.96 -13.95 5.69
N LEU A 202 -14.36 -13.98 4.42
CA LEU A 202 -13.46 -13.89 3.28
C LEU A 202 -12.94 -12.46 3.10
N ARG A 203 -13.83 -11.47 3.22
CA ARG A 203 -13.47 -10.04 3.21
C ARG A 203 -12.50 -9.72 4.35
N GLN A 204 -12.76 -10.23 5.56
CA GLN A 204 -11.85 -10.06 6.69
C GLN A 204 -10.46 -10.68 6.44
N LYS A 205 -10.38 -11.81 5.74
CA LYS A 205 -9.08 -12.38 5.33
C LYS A 205 -8.35 -11.45 4.36
N ALA A 206 -9.04 -10.88 3.38
CA ALA A 206 -8.47 -9.94 2.43
C ALA A 206 -7.95 -8.68 3.14
N LEU A 207 -8.77 -8.03 3.97
CA LEU A 207 -8.40 -6.83 4.72
C LEU A 207 -7.23 -7.07 5.69
N ARG A 208 -7.19 -8.22 6.37
CA ARG A 208 -6.06 -8.59 7.24
C ARG A 208 -4.77 -8.77 6.44
N MET A 209 -4.84 -9.37 5.23
CA MET A 209 -3.65 -9.47 4.38
C MET A 209 -3.22 -8.10 3.87
N GLY A 210 -4.16 -7.24 3.48
CA GLY A 210 -3.88 -5.84 3.13
C GLY A 210 -3.21 -5.08 4.28
N ALA A 211 -3.69 -5.24 5.51
CA ALA A 211 -3.05 -4.64 6.69
C ALA A 211 -1.62 -5.14 6.90
N ASN A 212 -1.35 -6.42 6.63
CA ASN A 212 0.01 -6.95 6.66
C ASN A 212 0.90 -6.30 5.59
N LEU A 213 0.39 -6.06 4.37
CA LEU A 213 1.13 -5.36 3.31
C LEU A 213 1.48 -3.94 3.74
N ILE A 214 0.53 -3.20 4.30
CA ILE A 214 0.71 -1.84 4.80
C ILE A 214 1.74 -1.83 5.94
N GLN A 215 1.59 -2.69 6.94
CA GLN A 215 2.54 -2.76 8.05
C GLN A 215 3.95 -3.11 7.59
N TYR A 216 4.07 -4.07 6.67
CA TYR A 216 5.37 -4.44 6.09
C TYR A 216 6.02 -3.26 5.37
N ALA A 217 5.27 -2.56 4.52
CA ALA A 217 5.78 -1.40 3.76
C ALA A 217 6.27 -0.26 4.66
N PHE A 218 5.62 -0.02 5.80
CA PHE A 218 5.96 1.09 6.71
C PHE A 218 6.95 0.73 7.81
N SER A 219 7.33 -0.54 7.96
CA SER A 219 8.28 -1.00 8.98
C SER A 219 9.70 -1.21 8.46
N ARG A 220 10.00 -0.85 7.19
CA ARG A 220 11.27 -1.16 6.50
C ARG A 220 11.97 0.09 6.00
#